data_841f07b24e9e8870d29b400ac27b0aae
#
_entry.id   841f07b24e9e8870d29b400ac27b0aae
#
_cell.length_a   1.000
_cell.length_b   1.000
_cell.length_c   1.000
_cell.angle_alpha   90.00
_cell.angle_beta   90.00
_cell.angle_gamma   90.00
#
_symmetry.space_group_name_H-M   'P 1'
#
loop_
_entity.id
_entity.type
_entity.pdbx_description
1 polymer ?
#
loop_
_entity_poly.entity_id
_entity_poly.type
_entity_poly.pdbx_seq_one_letter_code
_entity_poly.pdbx_strand_id
1 'polypeptide(L)'
;MVQYVPNPIADERINIGVLAFDDNRVCVRFLSNWERVKRFGMEDIHFLKDFASRMEDAAADGLLFPGDSPNETPKQERLIRVAQNWFNSIQLTEPRGSLDAVESLLADIADTCLLEPPEEPKPRDRAFAVQVTRRKIKNVLGDAAKDLVKSNYPLSGYRTKHKFDLVVANGQPYFAAQGISFEVQVKETLQDSISWKISDVKKRHPDFPLAIVTLPPNPNNSAYKRLEKNYNDIRSMYSDLGADILTEDNMGLWVKNHLKPIDTTTIETI
;
A
#
# COMPACT_ATOMS: atom_id res chain seq x y z
N MET A 1 -24.87 14.43 10.64
CA MET A 1 -24.02 13.23 10.83
C MET A 1 -24.75 12.00 10.33
N VAL A 2 -24.03 11.10 9.69
CA VAL A 2 -24.52 9.75 9.36
C VAL A 2 -23.98 8.79 10.41
N GLN A 3 -24.87 8.00 11.01
CA GLN A 3 -24.56 7.11 12.12
C GLN A 3 -24.98 5.67 11.80
N TYR A 4 -24.16 4.73 12.22
CA TYR A 4 -24.50 3.31 12.23
C TYR A 4 -24.98 2.91 13.63
N VAL A 5 -26.12 2.26 13.67
CA VAL A 5 -26.80 1.80 14.88
C VAL A 5 -27.09 0.31 14.71
N PRO A 6 -26.18 -0.60 15.12
CA PRO A 6 -26.35 -2.03 14.89
C PRO A 6 -27.57 -2.60 15.61
N ASN A 7 -27.87 -2.06 16.79
CA ASN A 7 -29.06 -2.40 17.55
C ASN A 7 -29.83 -1.14 17.95
N PRO A 8 -30.93 -0.80 17.25
CA PRO A 8 -31.73 0.38 17.57
C PRO A 8 -32.34 0.40 18.99
N ILE A 9 -32.50 -0.77 19.63
CA ILE A 9 -33.04 -0.85 21.00
C ILE A 9 -31.99 -0.44 22.04
N ALA A 10 -30.71 -0.84 21.81
CA ALA A 10 -29.60 -0.46 22.67
C ALA A 10 -29.17 1.00 22.48
N ASP A 11 -29.57 1.61 21.37
CA ASP A 11 -29.22 2.98 20.95
C ASP A 11 -27.73 3.34 20.96
N GLU A 12 -26.88 2.32 20.83
CA GLU A 12 -25.45 2.54 20.66
C GLU A 12 -25.15 2.96 19.22
N ARG A 13 -24.38 4.04 19.08
CA ARG A 13 -24.15 4.71 17.79
C ARG A 13 -22.68 4.93 17.49
N ILE A 14 -22.30 4.80 16.25
CA ILE A 14 -20.97 5.17 15.75
C ILE A 14 -21.14 6.07 14.52
N ASN A 15 -20.42 7.19 14.49
CA ASN A 15 -20.40 8.06 13.32
C ASN A 15 -19.64 7.40 12.19
N ILE A 16 -20.26 7.32 11.01
CA ILE A 16 -19.69 6.70 9.81
C ILE A 16 -19.53 7.69 8.67
N GLY A 17 -20.18 8.85 8.73
CA GLY A 17 -20.08 9.88 7.71
C GLY A 17 -20.58 11.24 8.17
N VAL A 18 -20.20 12.24 7.41
CA VAL A 18 -20.65 13.64 7.51
C VAL A 18 -21.28 14.04 6.19
N LEU A 19 -22.40 14.76 6.27
CA LEU A 19 -23.09 15.35 5.14
C LEU A 19 -23.19 16.86 5.41
N ALA A 20 -22.71 17.67 4.49
CA ALA A 20 -22.85 19.13 4.49
C ALA A 20 -23.39 19.60 3.14
N PHE A 21 -24.26 20.61 3.14
CA PHE A 21 -24.87 21.13 1.92
C PHE A 21 -25.30 22.58 2.07
N ASP A 22 -25.39 23.23 0.93
CA ASP A 22 -26.10 24.49 0.72
C ASP A 22 -27.08 24.37 -0.45
N ASP A 23 -27.60 25.48 -0.93
CA ASP A 23 -28.56 25.49 -2.05
C ASP A 23 -27.94 24.91 -3.35
N ASN A 24 -26.62 25.09 -3.55
CA ASN A 24 -25.93 24.76 -4.79
C ASN A 24 -25.15 23.45 -4.72
N ARG A 25 -24.71 23.02 -3.53
CA ARG A 25 -23.75 21.93 -3.37
C ARG A 25 -24.19 20.93 -2.30
N VAL A 26 -23.79 19.72 -2.49
CA VAL A 26 -23.84 18.65 -1.49
C VAL A 26 -22.45 18.05 -1.39
N CYS A 27 -21.92 17.94 -0.19
CA CYS A 27 -20.62 17.33 0.08
C CYS A 27 -20.79 16.26 1.15
N VAL A 28 -20.21 15.10 0.95
CA VAL A 28 -20.20 14.00 1.91
C VAL A 28 -18.78 13.51 2.14
N ARG A 29 -18.52 13.03 3.34
CA ARG A 29 -17.28 12.32 3.66
C ARG A 29 -17.61 11.15 4.59
N PHE A 30 -17.21 9.96 4.19
CA PHE A 30 -17.34 8.75 4.99
C PHE A 30 -15.97 8.30 5.52
N LEU A 31 -16.00 7.33 6.45
CA LEU A 31 -14.78 6.71 6.98
C LEU A 31 -14.00 6.05 5.84
N SER A 32 -12.70 6.23 5.80
CA SER A 32 -11.78 5.47 4.94
C SER A 32 -11.45 4.11 5.57
N ASN A 33 -11.31 4.06 6.89
CA ASN A 33 -11.03 2.85 7.65
C ASN A 33 -12.27 2.39 8.44
N TRP A 34 -12.85 1.27 7.99
CA TRP A 34 -14.08 0.69 8.54
C TRP A 34 -13.86 -0.36 9.64
N GLU A 35 -12.61 -0.64 10.05
CA GLU A 35 -12.32 -1.69 11.03
C GLU A 35 -12.97 -1.44 12.39
N ARG A 36 -13.06 -0.18 12.83
CA ARG A 36 -13.77 0.20 14.05
C ARG A 36 -15.26 -0.11 13.97
N VAL A 37 -15.88 0.20 12.83
CA VAL A 37 -17.31 -0.07 12.58
C VAL A 37 -17.60 -1.55 12.55
N LYS A 38 -16.76 -2.33 11.88
CA LYS A 38 -16.85 -3.80 11.83
C LYS A 38 -16.78 -4.43 13.23
N ARG A 39 -15.87 -3.95 14.08
CA ARG A 39 -15.77 -4.46 15.46
C ARG A 39 -16.95 -4.02 16.32
N PHE A 40 -17.50 -2.83 16.08
CA PHE A 40 -18.62 -2.29 16.82
C PHE A 40 -19.92 -3.04 16.53
N GLY A 41 -20.23 -3.33 15.27
CA GLY A 41 -21.45 -4.03 14.87
C GLY A 41 -21.37 -5.54 14.94
N MET A 42 -20.14 -6.12 14.95
CA MET A 42 -19.88 -7.56 14.88
C MET A 42 -20.53 -8.27 13.66
N GLU A 43 -20.84 -7.51 12.61
CA GLU A 43 -21.58 -7.95 11.42
C GLU A 43 -20.81 -7.63 10.14
N ASP A 44 -21.32 -8.15 9.02
CA ASP A 44 -20.87 -7.76 7.69
C ASP A 44 -21.30 -6.31 7.38
N ILE A 45 -20.33 -5.45 7.11
CA ILE A 45 -20.53 -4.02 6.85
C ILE A 45 -20.55 -3.66 5.36
N HIS A 46 -20.69 -4.64 4.46
CA HIS A 46 -20.74 -4.37 3.00
C HIS A 46 -21.86 -3.39 2.67
N PHE A 47 -23.04 -3.56 3.28
CA PHE A 47 -24.19 -2.66 3.05
C PHE A 47 -23.90 -1.21 3.45
N LEU A 48 -23.08 -0.97 4.48
CA LEU A 48 -22.68 0.39 4.89
C LEU A 48 -21.75 1.03 3.88
N LYS A 49 -20.83 0.25 3.32
CA LYS A 49 -19.91 0.72 2.27
C LYS A 49 -20.64 1.00 0.97
N ASP A 50 -21.59 0.14 0.58
CA ASP A 50 -22.45 0.36 -0.57
C ASP A 50 -23.29 1.62 -0.40
N PHE A 51 -23.84 1.82 0.80
CA PHE A 51 -24.57 3.05 1.12
C PHE A 51 -23.67 4.28 1.00
N ALA A 52 -22.46 4.24 1.59
CA ALA A 52 -21.49 5.32 1.50
C ALA A 52 -21.15 5.69 0.05
N SER A 53 -20.84 4.69 -0.78
CA SER A 53 -20.55 4.89 -2.20
C SER A 53 -21.72 5.54 -2.95
N ARG A 54 -22.95 5.08 -2.72
CA ARG A 54 -24.15 5.68 -3.35
C ARG A 54 -24.41 7.12 -2.89
N MET A 55 -24.08 7.43 -1.64
CA MET A 55 -24.18 8.80 -1.12
C MET A 55 -23.13 9.72 -1.74
N GLU A 56 -21.90 9.21 -1.97
CA GLU A 56 -20.84 9.93 -2.66
C GLU A 56 -21.22 10.23 -4.12
N ASP A 57 -21.77 9.23 -4.83
CA ASP A 57 -22.26 9.39 -6.20
C ASP A 57 -23.39 10.42 -6.26
N ALA A 58 -24.39 10.34 -5.36
CA ALA A 58 -25.48 11.30 -5.30
C ALA A 58 -25.01 12.73 -5.01
N ALA A 59 -24.04 12.89 -4.08
CA ALA A 59 -23.44 14.18 -3.76
C ALA A 59 -22.68 14.78 -4.95
N ALA A 60 -21.99 13.96 -5.74
CA ALA A 60 -21.33 14.39 -6.99
C ALA A 60 -22.33 14.94 -8.01
N ASP A 61 -23.54 14.40 -8.04
CA ASP A 61 -24.66 14.88 -8.85
C ASP A 61 -25.43 16.07 -8.21
N GLY A 62 -24.98 16.57 -7.04
CA GLY A 62 -25.64 17.64 -6.28
C GLY A 62 -26.91 17.22 -5.55
N LEU A 63 -27.17 15.92 -5.43
CA LEU A 63 -28.34 15.33 -4.77
C LEU A 63 -28.04 15.03 -3.31
N LEU A 64 -29.03 15.17 -2.44
CA LEU A 64 -28.90 14.91 -1.01
C LEU A 64 -28.86 13.41 -0.71
N PHE A 65 -29.67 12.63 -1.41
CA PHE A 65 -29.75 11.17 -1.27
C PHE A 65 -29.83 10.47 -2.63
N PRO A 66 -29.38 9.21 -2.72
CA PRO A 66 -29.58 8.41 -3.92
C PRO A 66 -31.05 8.30 -4.30
N GLY A 67 -31.37 8.64 -5.54
CA GLY A 67 -32.74 8.61 -6.09
C GLY A 67 -33.57 9.86 -5.82
N ASP A 68 -33.04 10.88 -5.17
CA ASP A 68 -33.70 12.18 -5.09
C ASP A 68 -33.71 12.85 -6.48
N SER A 69 -34.73 13.68 -6.71
CA SER A 69 -34.80 14.52 -7.93
C SER A 69 -34.34 15.94 -7.61
N PRO A 70 -33.61 16.62 -8.51
CA PRO A 70 -33.03 17.94 -8.23
C PRO A 70 -34.02 19.03 -7.78
N ASN A 71 -35.33 18.86 -8.08
CA ASN A 71 -36.34 19.92 -7.93
C ASN A 71 -37.51 19.58 -6.99
N GLU A 72 -37.47 18.48 -6.24
CA GLU A 72 -38.67 18.00 -5.54
C GLU A 72 -38.89 18.60 -4.16
N THR A 73 -37.85 18.91 -3.39
CA THR A 73 -38.01 19.43 -2.01
C THR A 73 -36.74 20.18 -1.58
N PRO A 74 -36.85 21.28 -0.81
CA PRO A 74 -35.67 21.91 -0.23
C PRO A 74 -34.82 20.90 0.55
N LYS A 75 -33.51 20.91 0.32
CA LYS A 75 -32.58 19.93 0.91
C LYS A 75 -32.72 19.84 2.44
N GLN A 76 -32.93 20.97 3.10
CA GLN A 76 -33.10 21.00 4.55
C GLN A 76 -34.34 20.23 5.00
N GLU A 77 -35.49 20.47 4.38
CA GLU A 77 -36.73 19.75 4.70
C GLU A 77 -36.63 18.25 4.40
N ARG A 78 -35.96 17.90 3.31
CA ARG A 78 -35.70 16.51 2.93
C ARG A 78 -34.85 15.83 4.00
N LEU A 79 -33.78 16.47 4.48
CA LEU A 79 -32.90 15.91 5.53
C LEU A 79 -33.65 15.75 6.84
N ILE A 80 -34.44 16.75 7.27
CA ILE A 80 -35.25 16.68 8.50
C ILE A 80 -36.20 15.48 8.42
N ARG A 81 -36.92 15.34 7.31
CA ARG A 81 -37.84 14.22 7.10
C ARG A 81 -37.15 12.86 7.20
N VAL A 82 -35.94 12.72 6.61
CA VAL A 82 -35.15 11.49 6.70
C VAL A 82 -34.66 11.27 8.13
N ALA A 83 -34.08 12.28 8.77
CA ALA A 83 -33.57 12.18 10.14
C ALA A 83 -34.65 11.75 11.14
N GLN A 84 -35.90 12.21 10.94
CA GLN A 84 -37.05 11.92 11.84
C GLN A 84 -37.72 10.57 11.56
N ASN A 85 -37.55 9.99 10.39
CA ASN A 85 -38.28 8.78 9.98
C ASN A 85 -37.39 7.55 9.72
N TRP A 86 -36.07 7.68 9.68
CA TRP A 86 -35.18 6.55 9.53
C TRP A 86 -34.78 5.93 10.86
N PHE A 87 -35.45 4.85 11.22
CA PHE A 87 -35.21 4.08 12.44
C PHE A 87 -34.53 2.71 12.14
N ASN A 88 -33.74 2.63 11.08
CA ASN A 88 -32.99 1.44 10.73
C ASN A 88 -31.54 1.52 11.24
N SER A 89 -30.69 0.59 10.79
CA SER A 89 -29.26 0.54 11.16
C SER A 89 -28.46 1.76 10.68
N ILE A 90 -28.98 2.57 9.75
CA ILE A 90 -28.36 3.82 9.33
C ILE A 90 -29.30 4.96 9.72
N GLN A 91 -28.82 5.87 10.53
CA GLN A 91 -29.59 7.01 11.01
C GLN A 91 -28.86 8.32 10.70
N LEU A 92 -29.61 9.40 10.59
CA LEU A 92 -29.06 10.74 10.43
C LEU A 92 -29.42 11.58 11.65
N THR A 93 -28.47 12.40 12.08
CA THR A 93 -28.79 13.44 13.10
C THR A 93 -29.57 14.57 12.47
N GLU A 94 -30.32 15.30 13.29
CA GLU A 94 -30.96 16.54 12.85
C GLU A 94 -29.90 17.52 12.28
N PRO A 95 -30.26 18.30 11.23
CA PRO A 95 -29.36 19.28 10.63
C PRO A 95 -29.09 20.43 11.62
N ARG A 96 -27.86 20.96 11.50
CA ARG A 96 -27.44 22.20 12.20
C ARG A 96 -26.93 23.17 11.16
N GLY A 97 -27.27 24.46 11.34
CA GLY A 97 -26.77 25.51 10.45
C GLY A 97 -25.37 25.97 10.82
N SER A 98 -24.58 26.34 9.80
CA SER A 98 -23.32 27.07 9.94
C SER A 98 -23.26 28.21 8.92
N LEU A 99 -22.36 29.16 9.15
CA LEU A 99 -22.06 30.25 8.22
C LEU A 99 -20.80 29.97 7.39
N ASP A 100 -20.13 28.84 7.67
CA ASP A 100 -18.90 28.45 6.99
C ASP A 100 -19.19 27.88 5.59
N ALA A 101 -18.21 27.94 4.71
CA ALA A 101 -18.29 27.28 3.42
C ALA A 101 -18.43 25.76 3.58
N VAL A 102 -19.25 25.13 2.73
CA VAL A 102 -19.64 23.71 2.85
C VAL A 102 -18.43 22.77 2.93
N GLU A 103 -17.40 23.01 2.12
CA GLU A 103 -16.20 22.19 2.08
C GLU A 103 -15.36 22.32 3.36
N SER A 104 -15.20 23.56 3.87
CA SER A 104 -14.48 23.81 5.12
C SER A 104 -15.21 23.18 6.30
N LEU A 105 -16.52 23.41 6.38
CA LEU A 105 -17.38 22.85 7.42
C LEU A 105 -17.34 21.30 7.41
N LEU A 106 -17.38 20.69 6.20
CA LEU A 106 -17.29 19.25 6.05
C LEU A 106 -15.95 18.71 6.60
N ALA A 107 -14.85 19.37 6.25
CA ALA A 107 -13.52 18.96 6.69
C ALA A 107 -13.40 19.02 8.22
N ASP A 108 -13.75 20.16 8.81
CA ASP A 108 -13.66 20.41 10.26
C ASP A 108 -14.51 19.43 11.08
N ILE A 109 -15.74 19.18 10.63
CA ILE A 109 -16.64 18.24 11.32
C ILE A 109 -16.18 16.81 11.12
N ALA A 110 -15.72 16.44 9.91
CA ALA A 110 -15.22 15.10 9.65
C ALA A 110 -13.97 14.78 10.50
N ASP A 111 -13.01 15.70 10.56
CA ASP A 111 -11.79 15.54 11.35
C ASP A 111 -12.10 15.45 12.88
N THR A 112 -13.17 16.08 13.33
CA THR A 112 -13.58 16.03 14.74
C THR A 112 -14.43 14.80 15.08
N CYS A 113 -15.32 14.39 14.19
CA CYS A 113 -16.37 13.41 14.48
C CYS A 113 -16.15 12.03 13.88
N LEU A 114 -15.38 11.92 12.78
CA LEU A 114 -14.99 10.65 12.20
C LEU A 114 -13.66 10.24 12.81
N LEU A 115 -13.73 9.58 13.97
CA LEU A 115 -12.53 9.09 14.64
C LEU A 115 -11.97 7.88 13.89
N GLU A 116 -11.06 8.14 12.97
CA GLU A 116 -10.27 7.13 12.32
C GLU A 116 -8.98 6.91 13.10
N PRO A 117 -8.63 5.66 13.46
CA PRO A 117 -7.29 5.40 13.94
C PRO A 117 -6.31 5.83 12.84
N PRO A 118 -5.17 6.45 13.19
CA PRO A 118 -4.16 6.76 12.20
C PRO A 118 -3.87 5.47 11.41
N GLU A 119 -3.85 5.57 10.09
CA GLU A 119 -3.44 4.43 9.26
C GLU A 119 -2.04 4.05 9.68
N GLU A 120 -1.91 2.92 10.37
CA GLU A 120 -0.60 2.33 10.54
C GLU A 120 -0.06 2.03 9.14
N PRO A 121 1.08 2.62 8.77
CA PRO A 121 1.65 2.36 7.46
C PRO A 121 1.81 0.85 7.30
N LYS A 122 1.14 0.28 6.30
CA LYS A 122 1.23 -1.16 6.02
C LYS A 122 2.70 -1.53 5.90
N PRO A 123 3.16 -2.54 6.64
CA PRO A 123 4.56 -2.93 6.59
C PRO A 123 4.93 -3.28 5.14
N ARG A 124 6.06 -2.75 4.69
CA ARG A 124 6.55 -3.01 3.34
C ARG A 124 6.98 -4.47 3.24
N ASP A 125 6.25 -5.23 2.48
CA ASP A 125 6.48 -6.67 2.31
C ASP A 125 7.57 -6.99 1.26
N ARG A 126 7.75 -8.29 0.96
CA ARG A 126 8.70 -8.73 -0.06
C ARG A 126 8.37 -8.17 -1.45
N ALA A 127 7.10 -8.08 -1.82
CA ALA A 127 6.70 -7.54 -3.11
C ALA A 127 7.14 -6.09 -3.26
N PHE A 128 7.00 -5.31 -2.19
CA PHE A 128 7.50 -3.94 -2.13
C PHE A 128 9.03 -3.89 -2.25
N ALA A 129 9.78 -4.78 -1.57
CA ALA A 129 11.24 -4.84 -1.69
C ALA A 129 11.69 -5.10 -3.15
N VAL A 130 11.03 -6.02 -3.85
CA VAL A 130 11.29 -6.29 -5.27
C VAL A 130 10.95 -5.08 -6.14
N GLN A 131 9.86 -4.38 -5.86
CA GLN A 131 9.47 -3.18 -6.59
C GLN A 131 10.48 -2.03 -6.40
N VAL A 132 10.96 -1.82 -5.17
CA VAL A 132 12.02 -0.85 -4.87
C VAL A 132 13.30 -1.19 -5.62
N THR A 133 13.73 -2.44 -5.57
CA THR A 133 14.90 -2.93 -6.30
C THR A 133 14.78 -2.63 -7.79
N ARG A 134 13.63 -2.96 -8.40
CA ARG A 134 13.37 -2.69 -9.82
C ARG A 134 13.42 -1.21 -10.14
N ARG A 135 12.81 -0.36 -9.31
CA ARG A 135 12.80 1.08 -9.50
C ARG A 135 14.21 1.66 -9.46
N LYS A 136 15.04 1.24 -8.49
CA LYS A 136 16.42 1.71 -8.36
C LYS A 136 17.29 1.30 -9.55
N ILE A 137 17.16 0.06 -10.04
CA ILE A 137 17.85 -0.39 -11.26
C ILE A 137 17.41 0.42 -12.48
N LYS A 138 16.10 0.60 -12.66
CA LYS A 138 15.55 1.39 -13.77
C LYS A 138 16.02 2.84 -13.77
N ASN A 139 16.08 3.47 -12.60
CA ASN A 139 16.55 4.84 -12.47
C ASN A 139 18.02 5.02 -12.90
N VAL A 140 18.84 3.98 -12.74
CA VAL A 140 20.24 4.01 -13.17
C VAL A 140 20.39 3.73 -14.67
N LEU A 141 19.59 2.80 -15.22
CA LEU A 141 19.65 2.37 -16.61
C LEU A 141 18.87 3.29 -17.57
N GLY A 142 17.94 4.11 -17.08
CA GLY A 142 17.07 4.92 -17.92
C GLY A 142 16.26 4.08 -18.92
N ASP A 143 16.22 4.49 -20.17
CA ASP A 143 15.45 3.80 -21.23
C ASP A 143 15.94 2.40 -21.54
N ALA A 144 17.24 2.15 -21.40
CA ALA A 144 17.85 0.83 -21.60
C ALA A 144 17.30 -0.24 -20.62
N ALA A 145 16.66 0.18 -19.54
CA ALA A 145 16.07 -0.75 -18.58
C ALA A 145 15.01 -1.68 -19.18
N LYS A 146 14.30 -1.25 -20.24
CA LYS A 146 13.26 -2.06 -20.90
C LYS A 146 13.84 -3.35 -21.47
N ASP A 147 15.02 -3.25 -22.05
CA ASP A 147 15.67 -4.36 -22.75
C ASP A 147 16.59 -5.17 -21.84
N LEU A 148 17.19 -4.54 -20.84
CA LEU A 148 18.21 -5.15 -20.01
C LEU A 148 17.63 -5.80 -18.72
N VAL A 149 16.57 -5.25 -18.13
CA VAL A 149 16.03 -5.77 -16.86
C VAL A 149 15.05 -6.92 -17.11
N LYS A 150 15.47 -8.12 -16.76
CA LYS A 150 14.67 -9.34 -16.86
C LYS A 150 14.17 -9.78 -15.50
N SER A 151 12.89 -10.15 -15.44
CA SER A 151 12.27 -10.69 -14.21
C SER A 151 12.26 -12.20 -14.24
N ASN A 152 12.42 -12.84 -13.08
CA ASN A 152 12.41 -14.29 -12.95
C ASN A 152 13.37 -15.00 -13.93
N TYR A 153 14.48 -14.34 -14.24
CA TYR A 153 15.47 -14.86 -15.18
C TYR A 153 16.22 -16.03 -14.55
N PRO A 154 16.37 -17.19 -15.26
CA PRO A 154 17.07 -18.33 -14.72
C PRO A 154 18.58 -18.18 -14.87
N LEU A 155 19.31 -18.13 -13.76
CA LEU A 155 20.75 -18.22 -13.71
C LEU A 155 21.19 -19.68 -13.44
N SER A 156 22.19 -20.13 -14.16
CA SER A 156 22.76 -21.46 -13.94
C SER A 156 23.67 -21.45 -12.72
N GLY A 157 23.28 -22.20 -11.70
CA GLY A 157 24.15 -22.55 -10.58
C GLY A 157 25.01 -23.78 -10.87
N TYR A 158 25.73 -24.25 -9.85
CA TYR A 158 26.57 -25.45 -9.95
C TYR A 158 25.72 -26.72 -10.12
N ARG A 159 24.60 -26.82 -9.39
CA ARG A 159 23.71 -28.00 -9.41
C ARG A 159 22.47 -27.79 -10.27
N THR A 160 21.89 -26.59 -10.22
CA THR A 160 20.60 -26.32 -10.88
C THR A 160 20.50 -24.87 -11.37
N LYS A 161 19.39 -24.56 -12.07
CA LYS A 161 19.06 -23.20 -12.47
C LYS A 161 18.17 -22.54 -11.40
N HIS A 162 18.50 -21.32 -11.00
CA HIS A 162 17.78 -20.53 -10.03
C HIS A 162 17.13 -19.30 -10.66
N LYS A 163 15.88 -19.04 -10.31
CA LYS A 163 15.20 -17.79 -10.72
C LYS A 163 15.45 -16.71 -9.68
N PHE A 164 15.99 -15.58 -10.13
CA PHE A 164 16.14 -14.37 -9.33
C PHE A 164 15.03 -13.39 -9.68
N ASP A 165 14.68 -12.50 -8.71
CA ASP A 165 13.62 -11.52 -8.92
C ASP A 165 13.93 -10.61 -10.09
N LEU A 166 15.19 -10.16 -10.18
CA LEU A 166 15.68 -9.30 -11.24
C LEU A 166 17.09 -9.73 -11.68
N VAL A 167 17.32 -9.72 -12.99
CA VAL A 167 18.65 -9.89 -13.58
C VAL A 167 18.82 -8.80 -14.63
N VAL A 168 19.96 -8.16 -14.63
CA VAL A 168 20.35 -7.27 -15.72
C VAL A 168 21.21 -8.06 -16.68
N ALA A 169 20.77 -8.15 -17.92
CA ALA A 169 21.41 -8.99 -18.94
C ALA A 169 21.25 -8.39 -20.34
N ASN A 170 22.32 -8.52 -21.15
CA ASN A 170 22.33 -8.29 -22.59
C ASN A 170 23.00 -9.50 -23.26
N GLY A 171 22.20 -10.54 -23.58
CA GLY A 171 22.72 -11.85 -24.00
C GLY A 171 23.38 -12.61 -22.85
N GLN A 172 24.28 -11.97 -22.10
CA GLN A 172 24.91 -12.49 -20.89
C GLN A 172 24.44 -11.71 -19.65
N PRO A 173 24.29 -12.39 -18.50
CA PRO A 173 23.91 -11.71 -17.27
C PRO A 173 25.09 -10.91 -16.69
N TYR A 174 24.85 -9.63 -16.36
CA TYR A 174 25.84 -8.77 -15.69
C TYR A 174 25.77 -8.92 -14.18
N PHE A 175 24.58 -8.90 -13.61
CA PHE A 175 24.35 -9.11 -12.19
C PHE A 175 22.92 -9.60 -11.93
N ALA A 176 22.68 -10.15 -10.75
CA ALA A 176 21.36 -10.50 -10.27
C ALA A 176 21.03 -9.82 -8.95
N ALA A 177 19.74 -9.58 -8.71
CA ALA A 177 19.23 -8.99 -7.48
C ALA A 177 18.01 -9.75 -6.97
N GLN A 178 17.94 -9.91 -5.65
CA GLN A 178 16.85 -10.54 -4.92
C GLN A 178 16.35 -9.58 -3.85
N GLY A 179 15.04 -9.28 -3.84
CA GLY A 179 14.45 -8.41 -2.83
C GLY A 179 13.96 -9.20 -1.61
N ILE A 180 14.19 -8.66 -0.41
CA ILE A 180 13.68 -9.22 0.84
C ILE A 180 13.32 -8.09 1.83
N SER A 181 12.20 -8.22 2.54
CA SER A 181 11.80 -7.26 3.55
C SER A 181 11.82 -7.87 4.94
N PHE A 182 12.44 -7.18 5.88
CA PHE A 182 12.47 -7.49 7.30
C PHE A 182 11.54 -6.59 8.12
N GLU A 183 10.72 -5.75 7.48
CA GLU A 183 9.61 -5.08 8.18
C GLU A 183 8.51 -6.07 8.59
N VAL A 184 8.51 -7.25 7.97
CA VAL A 184 7.64 -8.38 8.29
C VAL A 184 8.46 -9.61 8.64
N GLN A 185 7.83 -10.57 9.33
CA GLN A 185 8.47 -11.85 9.62
C GLN A 185 8.81 -12.59 8.31
N VAL A 186 10.09 -12.83 8.07
CA VAL A 186 10.55 -13.62 6.92
C VAL A 186 10.39 -15.11 7.25
N LYS A 187 9.76 -15.86 6.35
CA LYS A 187 9.61 -17.32 6.48
C LYS A 187 10.96 -18.00 6.30
N GLU A 188 11.28 -18.99 7.15
CA GLU A 188 12.52 -19.77 7.06
C GLU A 188 12.70 -20.41 5.68
N THR A 189 11.65 -20.96 5.10
CA THR A 189 11.69 -21.54 3.75
C THR A 189 12.17 -20.54 2.67
N LEU A 190 11.85 -19.25 2.82
CA LEU A 190 12.35 -18.21 1.93
C LEU A 190 13.82 -17.93 2.19
N GLN A 191 14.24 -17.88 3.46
CA GLN A 191 15.63 -17.66 3.86
C GLN A 191 16.51 -18.78 3.31
N ASP A 192 16.12 -20.03 3.51
CA ASP A 192 16.83 -21.22 3.02
C ASP A 192 16.90 -21.24 1.48
N SER A 193 15.80 -20.92 0.83
CA SER A 193 15.75 -20.83 -0.64
C SER A 193 16.73 -19.79 -1.18
N ILE A 194 16.86 -18.63 -0.53
CA ILE A 194 17.79 -17.58 -0.93
C ILE A 194 19.23 -18.03 -0.67
N SER A 195 19.52 -18.59 0.52
CA SER A 195 20.85 -19.13 0.87
C SER A 195 21.31 -20.16 -0.16
N TRP A 196 20.42 -21.07 -0.54
CA TRP A 196 20.69 -22.10 -1.54
C TRP A 196 21.00 -21.49 -2.89
N LYS A 197 20.23 -20.51 -3.36
CA LYS A 197 20.48 -19.83 -4.63
C LYS A 197 21.84 -19.12 -4.64
N ILE A 198 22.18 -18.39 -3.57
CA ILE A 198 23.46 -17.70 -3.44
C ILE A 198 24.60 -18.73 -3.51
N SER A 199 24.57 -19.73 -2.64
CA SER A 199 25.62 -20.75 -2.55
C SER A 199 25.84 -21.49 -3.85
N ASP A 200 24.76 -21.92 -4.52
CA ASP A 200 24.87 -22.70 -5.76
C ASP A 200 25.37 -21.86 -6.95
N VAL A 201 24.93 -20.60 -7.05
CA VAL A 201 25.41 -19.67 -8.09
C VAL A 201 26.85 -19.28 -7.84
N LYS A 202 27.21 -18.92 -6.62
CA LYS A 202 28.57 -18.51 -6.25
C LYS A 202 29.58 -19.67 -6.37
N LYS A 203 29.16 -20.89 -6.14
CA LYS A 203 30.00 -22.07 -6.36
C LYS A 203 30.36 -22.26 -7.82
N ARG A 204 29.48 -21.91 -8.75
CA ARG A 204 29.75 -21.98 -10.21
C ARG A 204 30.44 -20.73 -10.75
N HIS A 205 30.06 -19.56 -10.23
CA HIS A 205 30.51 -18.26 -10.69
C HIS A 205 30.89 -17.42 -9.47
N PRO A 206 32.07 -17.58 -8.87
CA PRO A 206 32.49 -16.90 -7.64
C PRO A 206 32.42 -15.37 -7.74
N ASP A 207 32.83 -14.82 -8.87
CA ASP A 207 32.92 -13.38 -9.11
C ASP A 207 31.62 -12.76 -9.64
N PHE A 208 30.57 -13.56 -9.87
CA PHE A 208 29.30 -13.03 -10.38
C PHE A 208 28.62 -12.09 -9.37
N PRO A 209 28.34 -10.83 -9.73
CA PRO A 209 27.72 -9.88 -8.81
C PRO A 209 26.29 -10.30 -8.48
N LEU A 210 26.02 -10.52 -7.19
CA LEU A 210 24.73 -10.94 -6.69
C LEU A 210 24.34 -10.09 -5.47
N ALA A 211 23.29 -9.31 -5.63
CA ALA A 211 22.78 -8.41 -4.60
C ALA A 211 21.56 -8.98 -3.88
N ILE A 212 21.54 -8.86 -2.57
CA ILE A 212 20.32 -9.02 -1.75
C ILE A 212 19.90 -7.63 -1.27
N VAL A 213 18.82 -7.12 -1.84
CA VAL A 213 18.28 -5.81 -1.49
C VAL A 213 17.31 -5.94 -0.34
N THR A 214 17.67 -5.37 0.80
CA THR A 214 16.93 -5.51 2.04
C THR A 214 16.15 -4.23 2.39
N LEU A 215 14.93 -4.41 2.88
CA LEU A 215 14.22 -3.39 3.66
C LEU A 215 14.44 -3.74 5.13
N PRO A 216 15.20 -2.93 5.90
CA PRO A 216 15.47 -3.20 7.30
C PRO A 216 14.20 -3.10 8.15
N PRO A 217 14.17 -3.69 9.35
CA PRO A 217 13.05 -3.58 10.28
C PRO A 217 12.71 -2.13 10.61
N ASN A 218 11.41 -1.83 10.70
CA ASN A 218 10.97 -0.49 11.13
C ASN A 218 11.11 -0.37 12.65
N PRO A 219 11.85 0.64 13.17
CA PRO A 219 12.02 0.86 14.61
C PRO A 219 10.71 1.05 15.39
N ASN A 220 9.66 1.52 14.73
CA ASN A 220 8.35 1.74 15.33
C ASN A 220 7.49 0.44 15.42
N ASN A 221 7.98 -0.68 14.86
CA ASN A 221 7.27 -1.95 14.93
C ASN A 221 7.40 -2.56 16.34
N SER A 222 6.30 -2.99 16.93
CA SER A 222 6.30 -3.66 18.25
C SER A 222 7.20 -4.90 18.33
N ALA A 223 7.42 -5.58 17.21
CA ALA A 223 8.30 -6.74 17.08
C ALA A 223 9.75 -6.38 16.70
N TYR A 224 10.13 -5.09 16.69
CA TYR A 224 11.41 -4.57 16.18
C TYR A 224 12.62 -5.39 16.65
N LYS A 225 12.80 -5.58 17.97
CA LYS A 225 13.97 -6.31 18.52
C LYS A 225 14.13 -7.72 17.95
N ARG A 226 13.01 -8.44 17.74
CA ARG A 226 13.04 -9.78 17.15
C ARG A 226 13.37 -9.74 15.67
N LEU A 227 12.77 -8.80 14.93
CA LEU A 227 13.01 -8.62 13.51
C LEU A 227 14.44 -8.15 13.24
N GLU A 228 14.98 -7.26 14.06
CA GLU A 228 16.35 -6.73 13.97
C GLU A 228 17.39 -7.84 14.20
N LYS A 229 17.18 -8.70 15.20
CA LYS A 229 18.07 -9.85 15.43
C LYS A 229 18.09 -10.76 14.19
N ASN A 230 16.90 -11.15 13.70
CA ASN A 230 16.78 -11.99 12.51
C ASN A 230 17.41 -11.31 11.27
N TYR A 231 17.24 -10.01 11.11
CA TYR A 231 17.84 -9.23 10.04
C TYR A 231 19.37 -9.31 10.07
N ASN A 232 19.97 -9.11 11.25
CA ASN A 232 21.42 -9.14 11.41
C ASN A 232 22.00 -10.53 11.16
N ASP A 233 21.37 -11.57 11.70
CA ASP A 233 21.79 -12.97 11.50
C ASP A 233 21.75 -13.36 10.02
N ILE A 234 20.66 -13.04 9.31
CA ILE A 234 20.51 -13.37 7.90
C ILE A 234 21.43 -12.54 7.00
N ARG A 235 21.60 -11.25 7.33
CA ARG A 235 22.54 -10.37 6.62
C ARG A 235 23.96 -10.92 6.66
N SER A 236 24.42 -11.34 7.85
CA SER A 236 25.74 -11.96 7.99
C SER A 236 25.83 -13.22 7.15
N MET A 237 24.86 -14.13 7.28
CA MET A 237 24.83 -15.40 6.54
C MET A 237 24.90 -15.20 5.03
N TYR A 238 24.09 -14.29 4.46
CA TYR A 238 24.12 -14.05 3.01
C TYR A 238 25.42 -13.40 2.54
N SER A 239 26.01 -12.52 3.37
CA SER A 239 27.33 -11.92 3.10
C SER A 239 28.42 -12.98 3.08
N ASP A 240 28.43 -13.91 4.05
CA ASP A 240 29.38 -15.02 4.13
C ASP A 240 29.24 -15.98 2.92
N LEU A 241 28.05 -16.11 2.34
CA LEU A 241 27.81 -16.86 1.12
C LEU A 241 28.25 -16.09 -0.15
N GLY A 242 28.74 -14.86 -0.02
CA GLY A 242 29.29 -14.05 -1.10
C GLY A 242 28.29 -13.16 -1.82
N ALA A 243 27.12 -12.86 -1.24
CA ALA A 243 26.21 -11.88 -1.79
C ALA A 243 26.49 -10.48 -1.21
N ASP A 244 26.27 -9.45 -2.02
CA ASP A 244 26.31 -8.06 -1.58
C ASP A 244 24.97 -7.68 -0.93
N ILE A 245 25.01 -7.27 0.35
CA ILE A 245 23.82 -6.88 1.08
C ILE A 245 23.62 -5.38 0.95
N LEU A 246 22.52 -5.01 0.32
CA LEU A 246 22.21 -3.62 -0.03
C LEU A 246 20.92 -3.15 0.63
N THR A 247 20.88 -1.87 0.95
CA THR A 247 19.66 -1.14 1.29
C THR A 247 19.19 -0.32 0.09
N GLU A 248 18.01 0.29 0.21
CA GLU A 248 17.47 1.18 -0.83
C GLU A 248 18.47 2.29 -1.21
N ASP A 249 19.24 2.82 -0.26
CA ASP A 249 20.10 3.99 -0.46
C ASP A 249 21.37 3.68 -1.26
N ASN A 250 21.97 2.52 -1.04
CA ASN A 250 23.25 2.16 -1.67
C ASN A 250 23.10 1.34 -2.95
N MET A 251 21.88 0.88 -3.27
CA MET A 251 21.60 0.09 -4.48
C MET A 251 21.99 0.82 -5.78
N GLY A 252 21.68 2.12 -5.88
CA GLY A 252 21.97 2.89 -7.10
C GLY A 252 23.46 2.98 -7.42
N LEU A 253 24.30 3.17 -6.41
CA LEU A 253 25.75 3.21 -6.57
C LEU A 253 26.31 1.83 -6.95
N TRP A 254 25.81 0.79 -6.28
CA TRP A 254 26.19 -0.60 -6.57
C TRP A 254 25.90 -0.97 -8.02
N VAL A 255 24.70 -0.65 -8.52
CA VAL A 255 24.31 -0.88 -9.93
C VAL A 255 25.27 -0.18 -10.88
N LYS A 256 25.58 1.10 -10.67
CA LYS A 256 26.54 1.84 -11.51
C LYS A 256 27.91 1.19 -11.57
N ASN A 257 28.38 0.65 -10.45
CA ASN A 257 29.70 0.01 -10.39
C ASN A 257 29.75 -1.32 -11.15
N HIS A 258 28.64 -2.05 -11.23
CA HIS A 258 28.57 -3.35 -11.90
C HIS A 258 28.08 -3.26 -13.37
N LEU A 259 27.75 -2.06 -13.85
CA LEU A 259 27.41 -1.80 -15.25
C LEU A 259 28.62 -1.31 -16.08
N LYS A 260 29.73 -1.02 -15.47
CA LYS A 260 30.93 -0.44 -16.12
C LYS A 260 31.54 -1.18 -17.33
N PRO A 261 31.18 -2.43 -17.66
CA PRO A 261 31.65 -3.02 -18.93
C PRO A 261 30.63 -2.94 -20.06
N ILE A 262 29.53 -2.20 -19.92
CA ILE A 262 28.62 -1.99 -21.06
C ILE A 262 29.25 -0.91 -21.95
N ASP A 263 30.01 -1.31 -22.96
CA ASP A 263 30.44 -0.43 -24.05
C ASP A 263 29.21 0.18 -24.71
N THR A 264 29.00 1.46 -24.46
CA THR A 264 27.90 2.27 -25.01
C THR A 264 28.07 2.46 -26.54
N THR A 265 29.12 1.91 -27.15
CA THR A 265 29.43 2.04 -28.57
C THR A 265 28.58 1.13 -29.48
N THR A 266 27.72 0.27 -28.95
CA THR A 266 26.87 -0.64 -29.75
C THR A 266 25.41 -0.16 -29.90
N ILE A 267 25.06 1.01 -29.39
CA ILE A 267 23.66 1.52 -29.43
C ILE A 267 23.42 2.49 -30.62
N GLU A 268 24.45 2.86 -31.37
CA GLU A 268 24.30 3.79 -32.53
C GLU A 268 24.10 3.11 -33.89
N THR A 269 23.95 1.81 -33.97
CA THR A 269 23.69 1.18 -35.27
C THR A 269 22.72 0.01 -35.14
N ILE A 270 21.44 0.28 -35.05
CA ILE A 270 20.34 -0.47 -35.67
C ILE A 270 19.10 0.43 -35.74
#